data_f0ac09d26db6be516841af9feaa5ace7
#
_entry.id   f0ac09d26db6be516841af9feaa5ace7
#
_cell.length_a   1.000
_cell.length_b   1.000
_cell.length_c   1.000
_cell.angle_alpha   90.00
_cell.angle_beta   90.00
_cell.angle_gamma   90.00
#
_symmetry.space_group_name_H-M   'P 1'
#
loop_
_entity.id
_entity.type
_entity.pdbx_description
1 polymer ?
#
loop_
_entity_poly.entity_id
_entity_poly.type
_entity_poly.pdbx_seq_one_letter_code
_entity_poly.pdbx_strand_id
1 'polypeptide(L)'
;EGVHQRAYALLNDTLGLPDSDYHAFLEYKEMSDKIDFMKDGDISTQQGLALSLAQSVFNEGLSVFASFVMLLNFQRFGKMKGMGTIVEWSIRDETLHVQGNAKLFREFCAEHTRIVNDELKSKIYQIAKDVVKLEDKFIDLAYNGHKIEGLEKKDVKQYIRHIADRRLLQLGMKPNFNAKDNPLPWLDWVLNGASHDNFFEKRVTEYSVNGLEGEWGWEEVDTPQQLERIEDKLDDLVANVGC
;
A
#
# COMPACT_ATOMS: atom_id res chain seq x y z
N GLU A 1 -7.24 4.82 -5.57
CA GLU A 1 -7.52 4.73 -4.13
C GLU A 1 -8.89 4.11 -3.81
N GLY A 2 -9.99 4.53 -4.43
CA GLY A 2 -11.31 3.98 -4.13
C GLY A 2 -11.47 2.48 -4.37
N VAL A 3 -10.68 1.89 -5.28
CA VAL A 3 -10.63 0.44 -5.49
C VAL A 3 -9.90 -0.25 -4.33
N HIS A 4 -8.78 0.31 -3.88
CA HIS A 4 -8.02 -0.21 -2.73
C HIS A 4 -8.88 -0.21 -1.47
N GLN A 5 -9.55 0.90 -1.17
CA GLN A 5 -10.45 1.01 0.00
C GLN A 5 -11.52 -0.08 0.00
N ARG A 6 -12.19 -0.30 -1.14
CA ARG A 6 -13.22 -1.34 -1.25
C ARG A 6 -12.64 -2.75 -1.11
N ALA A 7 -11.46 -3.01 -1.70
CA ALA A 7 -10.81 -4.31 -1.61
C ALA A 7 -10.42 -4.66 -0.17
N TYR A 8 -9.84 -3.71 0.57
CA TYR A 8 -9.48 -3.92 1.97
C TYR A 8 -10.70 -3.96 2.90
N ALA A 9 -11.75 -3.16 2.63
CA ALA A 9 -13.01 -3.27 3.37
C ALA A 9 -13.63 -4.66 3.21
N LEU A 10 -13.76 -5.15 1.98
CA LEU A 10 -14.28 -6.50 1.70
C LEU A 10 -13.41 -7.60 2.34
N LEU A 11 -12.10 -7.44 2.35
CA LEU A 11 -11.18 -8.36 3.03
C LEU A 11 -11.47 -8.41 4.55
N ASN A 12 -11.62 -7.25 5.19
CA ASN A 12 -11.90 -7.15 6.61
C ASN A 12 -13.27 -7.76 6.95
N ASP A 13 -14.30 -7.49 6.13
CA ASP A 13 -15.63 -8.10 6.28
C ASP A 13 -15.55 -9.63 6.15
N THR A 14 -14.79 -10.12 5.19
CA THR A 14 -14.58 -11.57 4.98
C THR A 14 -13.86 -12.22 6.16
N LEU A 15 -12.95 -11.49 6.81
CA LEU A 15 -12.26 -11.95 8.02
C LEU A 15 -13.15 -11.87 9.28
N GLY A 16 -14.30 -11.23 9.19
CA GLY A 16 -15.22 -11.05 10.31
C GLY A 16 -14.68 -10.11 11.40
N LEU A 17 -13.85 -9.13 10.99
CA LEU A 17 -13.35 -8.13 11.93
C LEU A 17 -14.49 -7.21 12.39
N PRO A 18 -14.59 -6.91 13.68
CA PRO A 18 -15.62 -6.03 14.21
C PRO A 18 -15.42 -4.57 13.74
N ASP A 19 -16.51 -3.82 13.67
CA ASP A 19 -16.49 -2.40 13.27
C ASP A 19 -15.52 -1.55 14.12
N SER A 20 -15.29 -1.93 15.38
CA SER A 20 -14.32 -1.28 16.25
C SER A 20 -12.91 -1.28 15.67
N ASP A 21 -12.52 -2.33 14.95
CA ASP A 21 -11.18 -2.46 14.40
C ASP A 21 -10.92 -1.51 13.24
N TYR A 22 -12.00 -1.09 12.53
CA TYR A 22 -11.92 -0.05 11.51
C TYR A 22 -11.56 1.34 12.07
N HIS A 23 -11.79 1.55 13.36
CA HIS A 23 -11.48 2.81 14.04
C HIS A 23 -10.18 2.72 14.85
N ALA A 24 -9.52 1.57 14.90
CA ALA A 24 -8.29 1.36 15.67
C ALA A 24 -7.18 2.35 15.28
N PHE A 25 -7.11 2.79 14.02
CA PHE A 25 -6.14 3.80 13.59
C PHE A 25 -6.30 5.15 14.30
N LEU A 26 -7.50 5.46 14.81
CA LEU A 26 -7.76 6.67 15.61
C LEU A 26 -7.30 6.51 17.06
N GLU A 27 -7.25 5.28 17.57
CA GLU A 27 -6.89 4.98 18.95
C GLU A 27 -5.37 4.86 19.13
N TYR A 28 -4.64 4.46 18.08
CA TYR A 28 -3.19 4.31 18.13
C TYR A 28 -2.48 5.57 17.63
N LYS A 29 -1.74 6.21 18.55
CA LYS A 29 -1.00 7.44 18.23
C LYS A 29 -0.03 7.26 17.05
N GLU A 30 0.60 6.11 16.94
CA GLU A 30 1.54 5.77 15.87
C GLU A 30 0.86 5.82 14.49
N MET A 31 -0.40 5.43 14.40
CA MET A 31 -1.18 5.46 13.15
C MET A 31 -1.70 6.86 12.87
N SER A 32 -2.21 7.56 13.87
CA SER A 32 -2.66 8.95 13.76
C SER A 32 -1.51 9.88 13.36
N ASP A 33 -0.32 9.75 13.98
CA ASP A 33 0.87 10.52 13.62
C ASP A 33 1.24 10.33 12.11
N LYS A 34 1.09 9.11 11.56
CA LYS A 34 1.33 8.85 10.13
C LYS A 34 0.32 9.57 9.23
N ILE A 35 -0.95 9.53 9.59
CA ILE A 35 -2.03 10.17 8.82
C ILE A 35 -1.85 11.70 8.83
N ASP A 36 -1.52 12.27 9.97
CA ASP A 36 -1.30 13.71 10.11
C ASP A 36 -0.10 14.17 9.29
N PHE A 37 1.00 13.40 9.32
CA PHE A 37 2.18 13.67 8.49
C PHE A 37 1.86 13.63 6.99
N MET A 38 1.00 12.71 6.54
CA MET A 38 0.64 12.60 5.12
C MET A 38 -0.19 13.79 4.61
N LYS A 39 -0.91 14.48 5.50
CA LYS A 39 -1.76 15.64 5.16
C LYS A 39 -1.01 16.96 5.17
N ASP A 40 0.20 17.00 5.74
CA ASP A 40 0.98 18.22 5.85
C ASP A 40 1.62 18.55 4.49
N GLY A 41 1.36 19.74 3.97
CA GLY A 41 1.95 20.21 2.71
C GLY A 41 1.44 21.58 2.30
N ASP A 42 2.35 22.50 1.98
CA ASP A 42 2.06 23.82 1.42
C ASP A 42 2.42 23.83 -0.07
N ILE A 43 1.41 23.90 -0.93
CA ILE A 43 1.58 23.96 -2.39
C ILE A 43 1.45 25.39 -2.96
N SER A 44 1.40 26.40 -2.11
CA SER A 44 1.24 27.80 -2.52
C SER A 44 2.49 28.40 -3.18
N THR A 45 3.66 27.76 -2.97
CA THR A 45 4.94 28.16 -3.51
C THR A 45 5.56 27.08 -4.37
N GLN A 46 6.44 27.45 -5.31
CA GLN A 46 7.18 26.45 -6.13
C GLN A 46 8.00 25.49 -5.25
N GLN A 47 8.64 25.99 -4.20
CA GLN A 47 9.39 25.15 -3.27
C GLN A 47 8.47 24.23 -2.47
N GLY A 48 7.31 24.72 -2.03
CA GLY A 48 6.30 23.92 -1.35
C GLY A 48 5.73 22.82 -2.24
N LEU A 49 5.43 23.13 -3.51
CA LEU A 49 4.99 22.12 -4.49
C LEU A 49 6.05 21.05 -4.72
N ALA A 50 7.32 21.43 -4.87
CA ALA A 50 8.41 20.47 -4.99
C ALA A 50 8.52 19.54 -3.76
N LEU A 51 8.37 20.10 -2.54
CA LEU A 51 8.36 19.32 -1.30
C LEU A 51 7.16 18.37 -1.24
N SER A 52 5.98 18.83 -1.62
CA SER A 52 4.77 17.98 -1.66
C SER A 52 4.90 16.82 -2.65
N LEU A 53 5.50 17.04 -3.82
CA LEU A 53 5.81 15.96 -4.78
C LEU A 53 6.81 14.96 -4.18
N ALA A 54 7.87 15.45 -3.53
CA ALA A 54 8.83 14.57 -2.86
C ALA A 54 8.18 13.80 -1.70
N GLN A 55 7.31 14.44 -0.92
CA GLN A 55 6.56 13.82 0.17
C GLN A 55 5.63 12.73 -0.34
N SER A 56 4.92 12.93 -1.46
CA SER A 56 4.10 11.90 -2.09
C SER A 56 4.91 10.65 -2.44
N VAL A 57 6.15 10.80 -2.95
CA VAL A 57 7.04 9.65 -3.21
C VAL A 57 7.31 8.82 -1.94
N PHE A 58 7.44 9.46 -0.78
CA PHE A 58 7.62 8.75 0.49
C PHE A 58 6.30 8.23 1.06
N ASN A 59 5.21 8.96 0.94
CA ASN A 59 3.91 8.54 1.43
C ASN A 59 3.46 7.25 0.73
N GLU A 60 3.47 7.22 -0.60
CA GLU A 60 3.04 6.07 -1.40
C GLU A 60 4.13 4.99 -1.51
N GLY A 61 5.38 5.41 -1.49
CA GLY A 61 6.53 4.52 -1.71
C GLY A 61 7.19 3.98 -0.45
N LEU A 62 6.79 4.39 0.74
CA LEU A 62 7.42 3.97 1.99
C LEU A 62 6.43 3.76 3.13
N SER A 63 5.48 4.69 3.36
CA SER A 63 4.63 4.70 4.57
C SER A 63 3.66 3.51 4.70
N VAL A 64 3.49 2.71 3.66
CA VAL A 64 2.62 1.51 3.65
C VAL A 64 3.44 0.21 3.60
N PHE A 65 4.75 0.29 3.35
CA PHE A 65 5.56 -0.88 3.05
C PHE A 65 5.80 -1.80 4.24
N ALA A 66 5.85 -1.29 5.48
CA ALA A 66 5.94 -2.15 6.65
C ALA A 66 4.71 -3.06 6.78
N SER A 67 3.51 -2.51 6.54
CA SER A 67 2.27 -3.28 6.51
C SER A 67 2.30 -4.33 5.40
N PHE A 68 2.68 -3.95 4.19
CA PHE A 68 2.76 -4.86 3.05
C PHE A 68 3.72 -6.03 3.30
N VAL A 69 4.88 -5.78 3.88
CA VAL A 69 5.84 -6.83 4.25
C VAL A 69 5.23 -7.83 5.22
N MET A 70 4.54 -7.35 6.27
CA MET A 70 3.93 -8.21 7.27
C MET A 70 2.77 -9.02 6.68
N LEU A 71 1.95 -8.43 5.83
CA LEU A 71 0.83 -9.10 5.16
C LEU A 71 1.31 -10.13 4.14
N LEU A 72 2.31 -9.81 3.31
CA LEU A 72 2.89 -10.75 2.34
C LEU A 72 3.62 -11.91 3.03
N ASN A 73 4.07 -11.74 4.27
CA ASN A 73 4.69 -12.82 5.02
C ASN A 73 3.74 -14.01 5.26
N PHE A 74 2.43 -13.78 5.37
CA PHE A 74 1.45 -14.87 5.46
C PHE A 74 1.48 -15.76 4.20
N GLN A 75 1.62 -15.15 3.03
CA GLN A 75 1.67 -15.87 1.75
C GLN A 75 2.90 -16.79 1.65
N ARG A 76 4.04 -16.43 2.24
CA ARG A 76 5.23 -17.30 2.32
C ARG A 76 4.95 -18.64 3.00
N PHE A 77 4.00 -18.68 3.92
CA PHE A 77 3.59 -19.88 4.64
C PHE A 77 2.30 -20.49 4.06
N GLY A 78 1.92 -20.14 2.84
CA GLY A 78 0.72 -20.66 2.17
C GLY A 78 -0.59 -20.18 2.76
N LYS A 79 -0.57 -19.16 3.64
CA LYS A 79 -1.73 -18.58 4.32
C LYS A 79 -2.19 -17.30 3.61
N MET A 80 -3.49 -16.98 3.71
CA MET A 80 -4.07 -15.69 3.27
C MET A 80 -3.71 -15.29 1.83
N LYS A 81 -3.72 -16.25 0.91
CA LYS A 81 -3.28 -16.03 -0.50
C LYS A 81 -4.06 -14.93 -1.21
N GLY A 82 -5.39 -14.86 -1.01
CA GLY A 82 -6.21 -13.79 -1.58
C GLY A 82 -5.82 -12.40 -1.08
N MET A 83 -5.53 -12.27 0.24
CA MET A 83 -4.99 -11.04 0.81
C MET A 83 -3.63 -10.70 0.19
N GLY A 84 -2.72 -11.68 0.05
CA GLY A 84 -1.43 -11.49 -0.61
C GLY A 84 -1.59 -10.92 -2.01
N THR A 85 -2.53 -11.44 -2.81
CA THR A 85 -2.82 -10.93 -4.15
C THR A 85 -3.30 -9.47 -4.13
N ILE A 86 -4.18 -9.09 -3.20
CA ILE A 86 -4.62 -7.69 -3.03
C ILE A 86 -3.41 -6.79 -2.72
N VAL A 87 -2.54 -7.22 -1.82
CA VAL A 87 -1.33 -6.47 -1.44
C VAL A 87 -0.36 -6.34 -2.62
N GLU A 88 -0.13 -7.40 -3.40
CA GLU A 88 0.71 -7.36 -4.60
C GLU A 88 0.20 -6.33 -5.62
N TRP A 89 -1.11 -6.27 -5.85
CA TRP A 89 -1.72 -5.29 -6.74
C TRP A 89 -1.59 -3.87 -6.20
N SER A 90 -1.79 -3.68 -4.91
CA SER A 90 -1.58 -2.37 -4.27
C SER A 90 -0.13 -1.90 -4.46
N ILE A 91 0.87 -2.76 -4.20
CA ILE A 91 2.28 -2.42 -4.39
C ILE A 91 2.59 -2.06 -5.86
N ARG A 92 1.96 -2.75 -6.80
CA ARG A 92 2.11 -2.44 -8.23
C ARG A 92 1.62 -1.03 -8.56
N ASP A 93 0.44 -0.68 -8.08
CA ASP A 93 -0.14 0.65 -8.30
C ASP A 93 0.68 1.73 -7.61
N GLU A 94 1.06 1.52 -6.33
CA GLU A 94 1.92 2.45 -5.59
C GLU A 94 3.30 2.64 -6.27
N THR A 95 3.81 1.59 -6.92
CA THR A 95 5.06 1.69 -7.67
C THR A 95 4.93 2.63 -8.87
N LEU A 96 3.80 2.60 -9.58
CA LEU A 96 3.52 3.52 -10.69
C LEU A 96 3.37 4.97 -10.19
N HIS A 97 2.65 5.18 -9.08
CA HIS A 97 2.49 6.49 -8.45
C HIS A 97 3.85 7.08 -8.07
N VAL A 98 4.69 6.29 -7.41
CA VAL A 98 6.06 6.70 -7.03
C VAL A 98 6.88 7.09 -8.25
N GLN A 99 6.85 6.29 -9.33
CA GLN A 99 7.58 6.60 -10.56
C GLN A 99 7.09 7.89 -11.21
N GLY A 100 5.77 8.07 -11.27
CA GLY A 100 5.13 9.26 -11.80
C GLY A 100 5.51 10.51 -11.00
N ASN A 101 5.32 10.48 -9.68
CA ASN A 101 5.62 11.60 -8.78
C ASN A 101 7.12 11.94 -8.76
N ALA A 102 8.00 10.93 -8.76
CA ALA A 102 9.43 11.15 -8.80
C ALA A 102 9.88 11.76 -10.14
N LYS A 103 9.29 11.33 -11.26
CA LYS A 103 9.52 11.95 -12.57
C LYS A 103 9.05 13.39 -12.58
N LEU A 104 7.82 13.63 -12.14
CA LEU A 104 7.25 14.98 -12.07
C LEU A 104 8.10 15.91 -11.20
N PHE A 105 8.54 15.45 -10.04
CA PHE A 105 9.47 16.20 -9.18
C PHE A 105 10.75 16.61 -9.92
N ARG A 106 11.39 15.66 -10.62
CA ARG A 106 12.64 15.94 -11.32
C ARG A 106 12.44 16.93 -12.48
N GLU A 107 11.39 16.76 -13.29
CA GLU A 107 11.08 17.69 -14.38
C GLU A 107 10.75 19.08 -13.82
N PHE A 108 9.94 19.16 -12.78
CA PHE A 108 9.61 20.43 -12.12
C PHE A 108 10.86 21.14 -11.56
N CYS A 109 11.78 20.41 -10.94
CA CYS A 109 13.07 20.94 -10.48
C CYS A 109 13.98 21.39 -11.64
N ALA A 110 13.93 20.71 -12.80
CA ALA A 110 14.69 21.08 -13.97
C ALA A 110 14.17 22.39 -14.60
N GLU A 111 12.85 22.61 -14.59
CA GLU A 111 12.23 23.87 -15.05
C GLU A 111 12.46 25.02 -14.06
N HIS A 112 12.51 24.73 -12.77
CA HIS A 112 12.61 25.70 -11.69
C HIS A 112 13.92 25.61 -10.90
N THR A 113 15.05 25.71 -11.58
CA THR A 113 16.39 25.48 -11.00
C THR A 113 16.70 26.35 -9.77
N ARG A 114 16.07 27.52 -9.64
CA ARG A 114 16.28 28.44 -8.50
C ARG A 114 15.84 27.87 -7.15
N ILE A 115 14.86 26.93 -7.15
CA ILE A 115 14.40 26.29 -5.91
C ILE A 115 15.30 25.13 -5.49
N VAL A 116 16.17 24.62 -6.39
CA VAL A 116 17.04 23.47 -6.12
C VAL A 116 18.27 23.93 -5.34
N ASN A 117 18.06 24.19 -4.07
CA ASN A 117 19.08 24.68 -3.13
C ASN A 117 19.26 23.69 -1.96
N ASP A 118 20.19 23.99 -1.08
CA ASP A 118 20.49 23.13 0.06
C ASP A 118 19.35 23.08 1.09
N GLU A 119 18.51 24.11 1.16
CA GLU A 119 17.33 24.11 2.01
C GLU A 119 16.30 23.08 1.51
N LEU A 120 15.95 23.06 0.22
CA LEU A 120 15.07 22.06 -0.38
C LEU A 120 15.58 20.65 -0.13
N LYS A 121 16.88 20.41 -0.38
CA LYS A 121 17.50 19.09 -0.16
C LYS A 121 17.44 18.68 1.30
N SER A 122 17.75 19.61 2.22
CA SER A 122 17.69 19.34 3.66
C SER A 122 16.28 18.96 4.12
N LYS A 123 15.26 19.64 3.61
CA LYS A 123 13.86 19.34 3.90
C LYS A 123 13.45 17.95 3.36
N ILE A 124 13.89 17.57 2.15
CA ILE A 124 13.63 16.24 1.60
C ILE A 124 14.29 15.16 2.47
N TYR A 125 15.54 15.33 2.88
CA TYR A 125 16.18 14.41 3.81
C TYR A 125 15.48 14.33 5.16
N GLN A 126 14.92 15.44 5.64
CA GLN A 126 14.15 15.45 6.88
C GLN A 126 12.85 14.66 6.70
N ILE A 127 12.11 14.86 5.61
CA ILE A 127 10.92 14.07 5.27
C ILE A 127 11.25 12.57 5.28
N ALA A 128 12.33 12.16 4.61
CA ALA A 128 12.75 10.75 4.59
C ALA A 128 13.00 10.18 6.00
N LYS A 129 13.67 10.97 6.87
CA LYS A 129 13.94 10.57 8.26
C LYS A 129 12.65 10.47 9.09
N ASP A 130 11.75 11.41 8.92
CA ASP A 130 10.48 11.44 9.66
C ASP A 130 9.59 10.27 9.28
N VAL A 131 9.47 9.95 7.98
CA VAL A 131 8.73 8.77 7.52
C VAL A 131 9.35 7.48 8.06
N VAL A 132 10.67 7.31 7.99
CA VAL A 132 11.35 6.12 8.56
C VAL A 132 11.09 6.01 10.06
N LYS A 133 11.09 7.12 10.79
CA LYS A 133 10.79 7.14 12.23
C LYS A 133 9.34 6.76 12.52
N LEU A 134 8.39 7.21 11.70
CA LEU A 134 6.98 6.85 11.81
C LEU A 134 6.77 5.36 11.52
N GLU A 135 7.42 4.83 10.48
CA GLU A 135 7.41 3.39 10.18
C GLU A 135 8.03 2.56 11.31
N ASP A 136 9.15 3.01 11.90
CA ASP A 136 9.75 2.33 13.06
C ASP A 136 8.79 2.21 14.25
N LYS A 137 8.04 3.29 14.56
CA LYS A 137 7.02 3.28 15.62
C LYS A 137 5.87 2.32 15.27
N PHE A 138 5.39 2.37 14.03
CA PHE A 138 4.35 1.45 13.56
C PHE A 138 4.79 -0.02 13.64
N ILE A 139 6.04 -0.32 13.23
CA ILE A 139 6.60 -1.68 13.36
C ILE A 139 6.67 -2.10 14.83
N ASP A 140 7.10 -1.21 15.73
CA ASP A 140 7.14 -1.51 17.17
C ASP A 140 5.76 -1.80 17.72
N LEU A 141 4.73 -1.04 17.31
CA LEU A 141 3.33 -1.27 17.66
C LEU A 141 2.84 -2.62 17.12
N ALA A 142 3.06 -2.90 15.83
CA ALA A 142 2.59 -4.12 15.19
C ALA A 142 3.20 -5.40 15.80
N TYR A 143 4.45 -5.33 16.22
CA TYR A 143 5.08 -6.45 16.95
C TYR A 143 4.62 -6.55 18.41
N ASN A 144 4.39 -5.44 19.07
CA ASN A 144 3.89 -5.35 20.45
C ASN A 144 4.49 -6.41 21.41
N GLY A 145 5.81 -6.63 21.33
CA GLY A 145 6.52 -7.64 22.12
C GLY A 145 6.37 -9.09 21.63
N HIS A 146 5.55 -9.35 20.62
CA HIS A 146 5.38 -10.66 20.00
C HIS A 146 6.39 -10.91 18.87
N LYS A 147 6.48 -12.15 18.43
CA LYS A 147 7.26 -12.54 17.25
C LYS A 147 6.33 -12.84 16.09
N ILE A 148 6.71 -12.42 14.90
CA ILE A 148 6.08 -12.84 13.65
C ILE A 148 6.91 -13.98 13.07
N GLU A 149 6.27 -15.10 12.77
CA GLU A 149 6.94 -16.28 12.23
C GLU A 149 7.69 -15.94 10.93
N GLY A 150 8.98 -16.28 10.88
CA GLY A 150 9.83 -16.06 9.71
C GLY A 150 10.12 -14.59 9.34
N LEU A 151 9.79 -13.64 10.24
CA LEU A 151 10.02 -12.22 9.99
C LEU A 151 10.55 -11.54 11.26
N GLU A 152 11.84 -11.19 11.25
CA GLU A 152 12.46 -10.50 12.38
C GLU A 152 12.17 -9.00 12.31
N LYS A 153 11.79 -8.40 13.44
CA LYS A 153 11.50 -6.95 13.54
C LYS A 153 12.64 -6.08 13.00
N LYS A 154 13.89 -6.45 13.29
CA LYS A 154 15.07 -5.72 12.83
C LYS A 154 15.20 -5.70 11.31
N ASP A 155 14.81 -6.82 10.65
CA ASP A 155 14.92 -6.94 9.20
C ASP A 155 13.84 -6.11 8.50
N VAL A 156 12.64 -6.02 9.08
CA VAL A 156 11.59 -5.10 8.58
C VAL A 156 12.06 -3.65 8.70
N LYS A 157 12.60 -3.24 9.87
CA LYS A 157 13.14 -1.89 10.05
C LYS A 157 14.29 -1.58 9.07
N GLN A 158 15.17 -2.54 8.83
CA GLN A 158 16.26 -2.39 7.86
C GLN A 158 15.74 -2.31 6.42
N TYR A 159 14.70 -3.08 6.10
CA TYR A 159 14.04 -3.01 4.79
C TYR A 159 13.42 -1.63 4.53
N ILE A 160 12.78 -1.02 5.52
CA ILE A 160 12.26 0.34 5.41
C ILE A 160 13.38 1.34 5.07
N ARG A 161 14.56 1.21 5.67
CA ARG A 161 15.74 2.04 5.33
C ARG A 161 16.24 1.80 3.92
N HIS A 162 16.24 0.54 3.49
CA HIS A 162 16.60 0.18 2.11
C HIS A 162 15.64 0.82 1.09
N ILE A 163 14.34 0.76 1.33
CA ILE A 163 13.34 1.42 0.48
C ILE A 163 13.50 2.94 0.52
N ALA A 164 13.73 3.55 1.70
CA ALA A 164 13.93 4.98 1.83
C ALA A 164 15.12 5.48 0.97
N ASP A 165 16.25 4.76 0.98
CA ASP A 165 17.40 5.07 0.13
C ASP A 165 17.05 4.95 -1.37
N ARG A 166 16.24 3.98 -1.76
CA ARG A 166 15.75 3.85 -3.16
C ARG A 166 14.85 5.02 -3.56
N ARG A 167 13.98 5.51 -2.66
CA ARG A 167 13.13 6.68 -2.93
C ARG A 167 13.96 7.95 -3.07
N LEU A 168 14.97 8.13 -2.21
CA LEU A 168 15.94 9.23 -2.35
C LEU A 168 16.64 9.20 -3.73
N LEU A 169 17.12 8.04 -4.17
CA LEU A 169 17.72 7.88 -5.50
C LEU A 169 16.75 8.23 -6.64
N GLN A 170 15.47 7.83 -6.54
CA GLN A 170 14.44 8.17 -7.53
C GLN A 170 14.18 9.67 -7.63
N LEU A 171 14.33 10.40 -6.50
CA LEU A 171 14.27 11.87 -6.47
C LEU A 171 15.58 12.55 -6.93
N GLY A 172 16.60 11.79 -7.33
CA GLY A 172 17.92 12.32 -7.70
C GLY A 172 18.79 12.73 -6.50
N MET A 173 18.45 12.25 -5.30
CA MET A 173 19.19 12.49 -4.05
C MET A 173 20.16 11.34 -3.75
N LYS A 174 21.16 11.61 -2.90
CA LYS A 174 22.06 10.53 -2.43
C LYS A 174 21.39 9.71 -1.33
N PRO A 175 21.71 8.40 -1.20
CA PRO A 175 21.27 7.59 -0.06
C PRO A 175 21.69 8.21 1.28
N ASN A 176 20.87 8.07 2.31
CA ASN A 176 21.11 8.66 3.63
C ASN A 176 21.16 7.61 4.75
N PHE A 177 20.63 6.42 4.53
CA PHE A 177 20.56 5.36 5.55
C PHE A 177 21.63 4.29 5.36
N ASN A 178 22.35 4.30 4.24
CA ASN A 178 23.41 3.34 3.87
C ASN A 178 22.93 1.87 3.88
N ALA A 179 21.66 1.65 3.57
CA ALA A 179 21.04 0.32 3.53
C ALA A 179 21.22 -0.30 2.14
N LYS A 180 22.45 -0.77 1.82
CA LYS A 180 22.82 -1.27 0.50
C LYS A 180 22.10 -2.55 0.13
N ASP A 181 21.98 -3.48 1.08
CA ASP A 181 21.42 -4.81 0.84
C ASP A 181 19.96 -4.89 1.26
N ASN A 182 19.16 -5.62 0.47
CA ASN A 182 17.80 -5.96 0.83
C ASN A 182 17.84 -7.10 1.89
N PRO A 183 17.40 -6.85 3.14
CA PRO A 183 17.39 -7.87 4.18
C PRO A 183 16.29 -8.93 3.99
N LEU A 184 15.36 -8.70 3.06
CA LEU A 184 14.21 -9.55 2.78
C LEU A 184 14.18 -9.95 1.29
N PRO A 185 15.15 -10.75 0.81
CA PRO A 185 15.27 -11.07 -0.62
C PRO A 185 14.06 -11.83 -1.19
N TRP A 186 13.30 -12.51 -0.34
CA TRP A 186 12.06 -13.18 -0.75
C TRP A 186 10.98 -12.20 -1.26
N LEU A 187 10.99 -10.93 -0.82
CA LEU A 187 10.07 -9.92 -1.35
C LEU A 187 10.35 -9.61 -2.82
N ASP A 188 11.61 -9.57 -3.23
CA ASP A 188 11.96 -9.35 -4.62
C ASP A 188 11.40 -10.48 -5.52
N TRP A 189 11.41 -11.72 -5.02
CA TRP A 189 10.83 -12.85 -5.74
C TRP A 189 9.30 -12.75 -5.84
N VAL A 190 8.61 -12.41 -4.74
CA VAL A 190 7.15 -12.23 -4.73
C VAL A 190 6.74 -11.10 -5.68
N LEU A 191 7.40 -9.95 -5.58
CA LEU A 191 7.06 -8.76 -6.36
C LEU A 191 7.40 -8.92 -7.85
N ASN A 192 8.50 -9.60 -8.19
CA ASN A 192 8.88 -9.85 -9.58
C ASN A 192 8.04 -10.97 -10.21
N GLY A 193 7.63 -11.98 -9.44
CA GLY A 193 6.70 -13.02 -9.89
C GLY A 193 5.35 -12.46 -10.30
N ALA A 194 4.82 -11.51 -9.53
CA ALA A 194 3.55 -10.84 -9.82
C ALA A 194 3.56 -10.01 -11.13
N SER A 195 4.74 -9.58 -11.59
CA SER A 195 4.86 -8.75 -12.81
C SER A 195 4.59 -9.52 -14.12
N HIS A 196 4.62 -10.85 -14.09
CA HIS A 196 4.40 -11.71 -15.26
C HIS A 196 2.99 -12.29 -15.35
N ASP A 197 2.21 -12.18 -14.28
CA ASP A 197 0.85 -12.71 -14.25
C ASP A 197 -0.17 -11.65 -14.65
N ASN A 198 -0.88 -11.89 -15.73
CA ASN A 198 -1.97 -11.04 -16.17
C ASN A 198 -3.18 -11.21 -15.24
N PHE A 199 -3.82 -10.11 -14.82
CA PHE A 199 -5.04 -10.11 -14.01
C PHE A 199 -6.11 -11.11 -14.51
N PHE A 200 -6.24 -11.25 -15.83
CA PHE A 200 -7.21 -12.15 -16.46
C PHE A 200 -6.77 -13.63 -16.50
N GLU A 201 -5.51 -13.94 -16.18
CA GLU A 201 -4.94 -15.28 -16.21
C GLU A 201 -4.88 -15.93 -14.82
N LYS A 202 -4.84 -15.13 -13.74
CA LYS A 202 -4.96 -15.65 -12.36
C LYS A 202 -6.41 -16.04 -12.08
N ARG A 203 -6.77 -17.27 -12.45
CA ARG A 203 -7.91 -17.93 -11.79
C ARG A 203 -7.51 -18.20 -10.34
N VAL A 204 -8.43 -17.93 -9.40
CA VAL A 204 -8.28 -18.30 -7.97
C VAL A 204 -8.44 -19.83 -7.87
N THR A 205 -7.54 -20.58 -8.50
CA THR A 205 -7.52 -22.05 -8.49
C THR A 205 -6.75 -22.62 -7.30
N GLU A 206 -6.17 -21.75 -6.44
CA GLU A 206 -5.29 -22.18 -5.36
C GLU A 206 -6.02 -22.48 -4.04
N TYR A 207 -7.29 -22.15 -3.94
CA TYR A 207 -8.12 -22.67 -2.85
C TYR A 207 -8.60 -24.07 -3.25
N SER A 208 -8.07 -25.10 -2.60
CA SER A 208 -8.59 -26.46 -2.79
C SER A 208 -10.07 -26.48 -2.40
N VAL A 209 -10.92 -26.82 -3.34
CA VAL A 209 -12.38 -26.96 -3.16
C VAL A 209 -12.71 -28.16 -2.23
N ASN A 210 -11.72 -28.86 -1.72
CA ASN A 210 -11.84 -30.09 -0.92
C ASN A 210 -12.31 -29.89 0.52
N GLY A 211 -12.81 -28.71 0.89
CA GLY A 211 -13.35 -28.43 2.22
C GLY A 211 -14.85 -28.20 2.30
N LEU A 212 -15.55 -28.23 1.17
CA LEU A 212 -17.00 -28.05 1.13
C LEU A 212 -17.67 -29.39 0.77
N GLU A 213 -18.03 -30.18 1.77
CA GLU A 213 -18.98 -31.28 1.62
C GLU A 213 -20.40 -30.69 1.67
N GLY A 214 -21.09 -30.68 0.56
CA GLY A 214 -22.49 -30.25 0.40
C GLY A 214 -22.91 -30.30 -1.06
N GLU A 215 -24.17 -30.63 -1.31
CA GLU A 215 -24.74 -30.49 -2.65
C GLU A 215 -24.87 -29.00 -2.98
N TRP A 216 -24.19 -28.57 -4.04
CA TRP A 216 -24.36 -27.23 -4.60
C TRP A 216 -25.69 -27.22 -5.38
N GLY A 217 -26.74 -26.76 -4.72
CA GLY A 217 -27.98 -26.41 -5.41
C GLY A 217 -27.77 -25.11 -6.19
N TRP A 218 -27.18 -25.22 -7.36
CA TRP A 218 -27.35 -24.18 -8.36
C TRP A 218 -28.79 -24.30 -8.87
N GLU A 219 -29.71 -23.54 -8.32
CA GLU A 219 -30.90 -23.22 -9.07
C GLU A 219 -30.42 -22.45 -10.30
N GLU A 220 -30.64 -23.00 -11.47
CA GLU A 220 -30.34 -22.34 -12.73
C GLU A 220 -31.02 -20.96 -12.73
N VAL A 221 -30.21 -19.91 -12.59
CA VAL A 221 -30.65 -18.52 -12.72
C VAL A 221 -30.71 -18.23 -14.22
N ASP A 222 -31.70 -18.85 -14.89
CA ASP A 222 -31.97 -18.63 -16.30
C ASP A 222 -33.47 -18.47 -16.55
N THR A 223 -34.06 -17.47 -15.87
CA THR A 223 -35.33 -16.94 -16.39
C THR A 223 -35.14 -15.44 -16.70
N PRO A 224 -35.62 -14.98 -17.87
CA PRO A 224 -35.58 -13.56 -18.24
C PRO A 224 -36.16 -12.63 -17.16
N GLN A 225 -37.09 -13.11 -16.35
CA GLN A 225 -37.71 -12.40 -15.24
C GLN A 225 -36.79 -12.14 -14.03
N GLN A 226 -35.73 -12.93 -13.86
CA GLN A 226 -34.75 -12.70 -12.78
C GLN A 226 -33.69 -11.68 -13.20
N LEU A 227 -33.33 -11.65 -14.48
CA LEU A 227 -32.47 -10.62 -15.05
C LEU A 227 -33.12 -9.23 -15.01
N GLU A 228 -34.40 -9.14 -15.38
CA GLU A 228 -35.21 -7.91 -15.31
C GLU A 228 -35.29 -7.36 -13.86
N ARG A 229 -35.41 -8.24 -12.86
CA ARG A 229 -35.39 -7.86 -11.43
C ARG A 229 -34.01 -7.36 -10.93
N ILE A 230 -32.93 -7.82 -11.55
CA ILE A 230 -31.57 -7.37 -11.20
C ILE A 230 -31.30 -6.02 -11.87
N GLU A 231 -31.78 -5.83 -13.11
CA GLU A 231 -31.68 -4.54 -13.81
C GLU A 231 -32.50 -3.46 -13.10
N ASP A 232 -33.75 -3.73 -12.70
CA ASP A 232 -34.58 -2.79 -11.91
C ASP A 232 -33.92 -2.40 -10.59
N LYS A 233 -33.28 -3.34 -9.89
CA LYS A 233 -32.54 -3.03 -8.66
C LYS A 233 -31.26 -2.23 -8.87
N LEU A 234 -30.60 -2.41 -10.01
CA LEU A 234 -29.42 -1.64 -10.40
C LEU A 234 -29.81 -0.20 -10.74
N ASP A 235 -30.92 -0.02 -11.45
CA ASP A 235 -31.44 1.31 -11.80
C ASP A 235 -31.92 2.09 -10.57
N ASP A 236 -32.55 1.42 -9.60
CA ASP A 236 -32.93 2.03 -8.32
C ASP A 236 -31.71 2.42 -7.48
N LEU A 237 -30.64 1.62 -7.53
CA LEU A 237 -29.38 1.95 -6.85
C LEU A 237 -28.65 3.13 -7.49
N VAL A 238 -28.69 3.24 -8.81
CA VAL A 238 -28.08 4.35 -9.56
C VAL A 238 -28.88 5.64 -9.35
N ALA A 239 -30.23 5.56 -9.29
CA ALA A 239 -31.09 6.72 -9.04
C ALA A 239 -30.93 7.30 -7.62
N ASN A 240 -30.59 6.48 -6.62
CA ASN A 240 -30.40 6.91 -5.24
C ASN A 240 -28.98 7.40 -4.89
N VAL A 241 -28.02 7.33 -5.82
CA VAL A 241 -26.65 7.84 -5.65
C VAL A 241 -26.42 9.22 -6.31
N GLY A 242 -27.46 9.76 -6.94
CA GLY A 242 -27.44 11.03 -7.66
C GLY A 242 -28.15 12.17 -6.93
N CYS A 243 -27.72 12.48 -5.66
CA CYS A 243 -28.00 13.77 -5.00
C CYS A 243 -26.82 14.18 -4.15
#